data_019b9675460b946d097f5757a20a1883
#
_entry.id   019b9675460b946d097f5757a20a1883
#
_cell.length_a   1.000
_cell.length_b   1.000
_cell.length_c   1.000
_cell.angle_alpha   90.00
_cell.angle_beta   90.00
_cell.angle_gamma   90.00
#
_symmetry.space_group_name_H-M   'P 1'
#
loop_
_entity.id
_entity.type
_entity.pdbx_description
1 polymer ?
#
loop_
_entity_poly.entity_id
_entity_poly.type
_entity_poly.pdbx_seq_one_letter_code
_entity_poly.pdbx_strand_id
1 'polypeptide(L)'
;GVDSFLQRIGRSNRRSNKTNVVCLIPDYSTSVLIDALQFAALIDAASKGDLPNREPYELFGAFSQQCLSVIGSDNGRYTRIKDLCDLVNHKIYFSRDIVESILAELSSSGFLRSHDYKNQYGADQELYRIVDMKLIYGNFGIGSQTINIYHGKKLLGEIPIINLLRLRRNSKIRFAGKCWRVINILKSEGIYLDPTPSTTDVIDLTYGGNAIPSDPFVINRTWELLHSKNIPINIFSRDLQKKVVALLEEIQRICSINQIPTVKIEDMIIYFTFAGSLVNRAVGLYTGKTDFKADNISLQVSSPINWTSIPNDPLRFEEFFPVLFESNSEQSIYQKMLPLHLQEREFIQHWVKDKEISKILNRLSQSNIIQIKDSSIFLKILLS
;
A
#
# COMPACT_ATOMS: atom_id res chain seq x y z
N GLY A 1 -1.79 8.07 -1.09
CA GLY A 1 -2.68 8.96 -0.30
C GLY A 1 -2.39 10.44 -0.54
N VAL A 2 -3.27 11.30 -0.02
CA VAL A 2 -3.20 12.78 -0.19
C VAL A 2 -1.92 13.35 0.40
N ASP A 3 -1.46 12.85 1.54
CA ASP A 3 -0.23 13.29 2.20
C ASP A 3 0.99 13.14 1.28
N SER A 4 1.12 11.98 0.67
CA SER A 4 2.22 11.69 -0.26
C SER A 4 2.13 12.56 -1.52
N PHE A 5 0.91 12.80 -2.01
CA PHE A 5 0.65 13.71 -3.13
C PHE A 5 1.08 15.13 -2.79
N LEU A 6 0.63 15.67 -1.64
CA LEU A 6 0.99 17.02 -1.16
C LEU A 6 2.50 17.17 -0.95
N GLN A 7 3.17 16.18 -0.37
CA GLN A 7 4.61 16.21 -0.20
C GLN A 7 5.37 16.26 -1.53
N ARG A 8 4.88 15.56 -2.56
CA ARG A 8 5.48 15.58 -3.90
C ARG A 8 5.29 16.93 -4.59
N ILE A 9 4.06 17.45 -4.60
CA ILE A 9 3.77 18.75 -5.24
C ILE A 9 4.40 19.92 -4.47
N GLY A 10 4.49 19.86 -3.15
CA GLY A 10 5.14 20.89 -2.33
C GLY A 10 6.65 21.03 -2.58
N ARG A 11 7.27 20.07 -3.28
CA ARG A 11 8.68 20.17 -3.73
C ARG A 11 8.83 20.87 -5.08
N SER A 12 7.73 21.02 -5.84
CA SER A 12 7.71 21.71 -7.12
C SER A 12 7.43 23.20 -6.92
N ASN A 13 8.01 24.02 -7.78
CA ASN A 13 7.68 25.45 -7.91
C ASN A 13 7.82 26.31 -6.63
N ARG A 14 8.85 26.06 -5.81
CA ARG A 14 9.10 26.79 -4.55
C ARG A 14 9.25 28.32 -4.71
N ARG A 15 9.40 28.82 -5.94
CA ARG A 15 9.62 30.25 -6.25
C ARG A 15 8.35 30.95 -6.73
N SER A 16 7.25 30.26 -6.90
CA SER A 16 5.98 30.86 -7.34
C SER A 16 4.81 30.37 -6.49
N ASN A 17 3.80 31.21 -6.34
CA ASN A 17 2.57 30.85 -5.59
C ASN A 17 1.65 29.90 -6.37
N LYS A 18 2.04 29.44 -7.57
CA LYS A 18 1.27 28.54 -8.42
C LYS A 18 2.03 27.24 -8.63
N THR A 19 1.43 26.12 -8.27
CA THR A 19 1.98 24.79 -8.51
C THR A 19 1.31 24.19 -9.73
N ASN A 20 2.10 23.87 -10.75
CA ASN A 20 1.63 23.12 -11.92
C ASN A 20 1.95 21.63 -11.72
N VAL A 21 0.93 20.79 -11.82
CA VAL A 21 1.04 19.34 -11.68
C VAL A 21 0.49 18.67 -12.92
N VAL A 22 1.23 17.70 -13.44
CA VAL A 22 0.77 16.81 -14.51
C VAL A 22 0.78 15.38 -13.97
N CYS A 23 -0.39 14.75 -13.92
CA CYS A 23 -0.55 13.37 -13.53
C CYS A 23 -0.51 12.51 -14.79
N LEU A 24 0.49 11.63 -14.88
CA LEU A 24 0.62 10.70 -16.00
C LEU A 24 0.03 9.35 -15.58
N ILE A 25 -0.86 8.82 -16.40
CA ILE A 25 -1.47 7.51 -16.24
C ILE A 25 -0.91 6.62 -17.33
N PRO A 26 -0.30 5.47 -17.00
CA PRO A 26 0.19 4.54 -18.00
C PRO A 26 -0.96 4.02 -18.86
N ASP A 27 -0.74 3.89 -20.18
CA ASP A 27 -1.72 3.38 -21.13
C ASP A 27 -2.03 1.88 -20.98
N TYR A 28 -1.16 1.16 -20.27
CA TYR A 28 -1.35 -0.24 -19.88
C TYR A 28 -2.12 -0.42 -18.56
N SER A 29 -2.57 0.67 -17.95
CA SER A 29 -3.44 0.57 -16.75
C SER A 29 -4.74 -0.14 -17.13
N THR A 30 -5.12 -1.14 -16.34
CA THR A 30 -6.37 -1.90 -16.52
C THR A 30 -7.62 -1.03 -16.37
N SER A 31 -7.49 0.16 -15.78
CA SER A 31 -8.58 1.12 -15.63
C SER A 31 -8.08 2.57 -15.62
N VAL A 32 -7.67 3.06 -16.80
CA VAL A 32 -7.19 4.45 -16.98
C VAL A 32 -8.19 5.48 -16.45
N LEU A 33 -9.49 5.22 -16.57
CA LEU A 33 -10.52 6.15 -16.11
C LEU A 33 -10.61 6.20 -14.58
N ILE A 34 -10.52 5.05 -13.91
CA ILE A 34 -10.53 5.00 -12.43
C ILE A 34 -9.29 5.69 -11.88
N ASP A 35 -8.12 5.46 -12.47
CA ASP A 35 -6.89 6.14 -12.06
C ASP A 35 -7.01 7.66 -12.26
N ALA A 36 -7.59 8.10 -13.36
CA ALA A 36 -7.84 9.52 -13.61
C ALA A 36 -8.78 10.13 -12.55
N LEU A 37 -9.84 9.43 -12.19
CA LEU A 37 -10.78 9.86 -11.14
C LEU A 37 -10.13 9.89 -9.75
N GLN A 38 -9.25 8.93 -9.45
CA GLN A 38 -8.47 8.95 -8.19
C GLN A 38 -7.51 10.15 -8.15
N PHE A 39 -6.84 10.48 -9.27
CA PHE A 39 -6.06 11.72 -9.33
C PHE A 39 -6.92 12.97 -9.16
N ALA A 40 -8.13 12.99 -9.72
CA ALA A 40 -9.07 14.10 -9.49
C ALA A 40 -9.46 14.20 -8.02
N ALA A 41 -9.69 13.05 -7.34
CA ALA A 41 -9.96 13.00 -5.91
C ALA A 41 -8.78 13.54 -5.07
N LEU A 42 -7.55 13.18 -5.44
CA LEU A 42 -6.33 13.70 -4.79
C LEU A 42 -6.19 15.22 -4.98
N ILE A 43 -6.45 15.73 -6.19
CA ILE A 43 -6.38 17.17 -6.51
C ILE A 43 -7.47 17.93 -5.76
N ASP A 44 -8.69 17.41 -5.74
CA ASP A 44 -9.82 18.01 -5.03
C ASP A 44 -9.56 18.08 -3.52
N ALA A 45 -9.13 17.00 -2.91
CA ALA A 45 -8.76 16.94 -1.50
C ALA A 45 -7.60 17.91 -1.17
N ALA A 46 -6.54 17.90 -1.99
CA ALA A 46 -5.39 18.78 -1.80
C ALA A 46 -5.77 20.26 -1.92
N SER A 47 -6.66 20.61 -2.85
CA SER A 47 -7.12 22.00 -3.05
C SER A 47 -7.98 22.54 -1.89
N LYS A 48 -8.65 21.63 -1.17
CA LYS A 48 -9.49 21.94 0.00
C LYS A 48 -8.74 21.81 1.31
N GLY A 49 -7.52 21.27 1.30
CA GLY A 49 -6.78 20.95 2.52
C GLY A 49 -7.36 19.76 3.28
N ASP A 50 -8.17 18.92 2.61
CA ASP A 50 -8.78 17.73 3.21
C ASP A 50 -7.73 16.62 3.33
N LEU A 51 -7.52 16.14 4.55
CA LEU A 51 -6.60 15.05 4.87
C LEU A 51 -7.37 13.87 5.50
N PRO A 52 -6.87 12.64 5.33
CA PRO A 52 -7.42 11.49 6.03
C PRO A 52 -7.45 11.72 7.54
N ASN A 53 -8.59 11.47 8.18
CA ASN A 53 -8.72 11.59 9.62
C ASN A 53 -8.30 10.28 10.28
N ARG A 54 -7.06 10.24 10.78
CA ARG A 54 -6.49 9.09 11.48
C ARG A 54 -6.14 9.47 12.92
N GLU A 55 -6.56 8.63 13.85
CA GLU A 55 -6.09 8.75 15.23
C GLU A 55 -4.64 8.30 15.32
N PRO A 56 -3.82 8.93 16.19
CA PRO A 56 -2.45 8.48 16.39
C PRO A 56 -2.39 7.02 16.84
N TYR A 57 -1.48 6.26 16.24
CA TYR A 57 -1.20 4.87 16.63
C TYR A 57 0.30 4.60 16.65
N GLU A 58 0.67 3.44 17.20
CA GLU A 58 2.06 3.05 17.36
C GLU A 58 2.66 2.65 16.00
N LEU A 59 3.67 3.39 15.55
CA LEU A 59 4.39 3.16 14.30
C LEU A 59 5.70 2.42 14.58
N PHE A 60 5.61 1.12 14.88
CA PHE A 60 6.78 0.31 15.22
C PHE A 60 7.79 0.21 14.08
N GLY A 61 7.32 0.13 12.82
CA GLY A 61 8.18 0.11 11.65
C GLY A 61 8.98 1.41 11.50
N ALA A 62 8.35 2.57 11.73
CA ALA A 62 9.04 3.85 11.71
C ALA A 62 10.06 3.97 12.86
N PHE A 63 9.73 3.46 14.04
CA PHE A 63 10.64 3.42 15.16
C PHE A 63 11.85 2.50 14.88
N SER A 64 11.62 1.31 14.33
CA SER A 64 12.69 0.40 13.87
C SER A 64 13.66 1.12 12.92
N GLN A 65 13.13 1.86 11.92
CA GLN A 65 13.94 2.68 11.02
C GLN A 65 14.78 3.72 11.77
N GLN A 66 14.20 4.42 12.74
CA GLN A 66 14.92 5.41 13.51
C GLN A 66 16.06 4.78 14.34
N CYS A 67 15.80 3.64 14.99
CA CYS A 67 16.84 2.89 15.71
C CYS A 67 18.01 2.52 14.78
N LEU A 68 17.70 1.95 13.61
CA LEU A 68 18.70 1.58 12.61
C LEU A 68 19.47 2.82 12.10
N SER A 69 18.79 3.94 11.90
CA SER A 69 19.40 5.18 11.44
C SER A 69 20.38 5.74 12.47
N VAL A 70 20.02 5.76 13.75
CA VAL A 70 20.88 6.24 14.85
C VAL A 70 22.10 5.34 14.99
N ILE A 71 21.89 4.02 15.10
CA ILE A 71 22.99 3.06 15.27
C ILE A 71 23.89 3.03 14.03
N GLY A 72 23.32 3.13 12.84
CA GLY A 72 24.08 3.16 11.57
C GLY A 72 24.91 4.42 11.39
N SER A 73 24.53 5.56 12.02
CA SER A 73 25.29 6.80 11.94
C SER A 73 26.44 6.89 12.94
N ASP A 74 26.50 6.00 13.93
CA ASP A 74 27.40 6.10 15.10
C ASP A 74 28.81 5.47 14.84
N ASN A 75 29.22 5.33 13.58
CA ASN A 75 30.56 4.92 13.15
C ASN A 75 31.21 3.79 13.96
N GLY A 76 30.44 2.73 14.24
CA GLY A 76 30.93 1.53 14.94
C GLY A 76 30.87 1.60 16.47
N ARG A 77 30.31 2.66 17.04
CA ARG A 77 30.04 2.76 18.47
C ARG A 77 28.79 1.96 18.85
N TYR A 78 28.63 1.72 20.14
CA TYR A 78 27.45 1.07 20.69
C TYR A 78 26.50 2.10 21.27
N THR A 79 25.22 2.03 20.90
CA THR A 79 24.13 2.87 21.40
C THR A 79 23.42 2.14 22.54
N ARG A 80 23.11 2.82 23.62
CA ARG A 80 22.39 2.23 24.77
C ARG A 80 20.90 2.17 24.50
N ILE A 81 20.21 1.15 25.01
CA ILE A 81 18.75 1.02 24.93
C ILE A 81 18.05 2.30 25.43
N LYS A 82 18.52 2.88 26.53
CA LYS A 82 17.95 4.11 27.08
C LYS A 82 17.93 5.23 26.05
N ASP A 83 19.03 5.42 25.31
CA ASP A 83 19.16 6.48 24.31
C ASP A 83 18.18 6.25 23.14
N LEU A 84 17.88 4.98 22.80
CA LEU A 84 16.86 4.63 21.81
C LEU A 84 15.43 4.82 22.32
N CYS A 85 15.16 4.53 23.59
CA CYS A 85 13.86 4.81 24.20
C CYS A 85 13.58 6.32 24.23
N ASP A 86 14.60 7.14 24.44
CA ASP A 86 14.49 8.60 24.50
C ASP A 86 14.21 9.24 23.11
N LEU A 87 14.37 8.47 22.00
CA LEU A 87 14.00 8.93 20.65
C LEU A 87 12.48 9.06 20.49
N VAL A 88 11.70 8.35 21.30
CA VAL A 88 10.26 8.34 21.18
C VAL A 88 9.70 9.57 21.88
N ASN A 89 9.02 10.43 21.12
CA ASN A 89 8.40 11.63 21.67
C ASN A 89 7.38 11.25 22.75
N HIS A 90 7.28 12.05 23.82
CA HIS A 90 6.41 11.86 24.98
C HIS A 90 4.91 11.60 24.68
N LYS A 91 4.46 11.78 23.44
CA LYS A 91 3.06 11.51 23.05
C LYS A 91 2.79 10.06 22.61
N ILE A 92 3.81 9.33 22.19
CA ILE A 92 3.70 7.91 21.81
C ILE A 92 4.81 7.19 22.57
N TYR A 93 4.45 6.63 23.71
CA TYR A 93 5.38 5.94 24.58
C TYR A 93 5.42 4.46 24.22
N PHE A 94 6.57 3.96 23.77
CA PHE A 94 6.82 2.54 23.72
C PHE A 94 7.38 2.05 25.05
N SER A 95 6.79 0.97 25.58
CA SER A 95 7.38 0.33 26.74
C SER A 95 8.77 -0.20 26.40
N ARG A 96 9.62 -0.28 27.42
CA ARG A 96 10.97 -0.82 27.26
C ARG A 96 10.96 -2.22 26.64
N ASP A 97 10.00 -3.05 27.03
CA ASP A 97 9.86 -4.43 26.52
C ASP A 97 9.62 -4.47 25.00
N ILE A 98 8.83 -3.52 24.48
CA ILE A 98 8.60 -3.37 23.04
C ILE A 98 9.91 -3.00 22.34
N VAL A 99 10.65 -2.04 22.88
CA VAL A 99 11.95 -1.62 22.32
C VAL A 99 12.92 -2.79 22.33
N GLU A 100 13.02 -3.52 23.44
CA GLU A 100 13.88 -4.71 23.56
C GLU A 100 13.48 -5.81 22.57
N SER A 101 12.18 -6.04 22.37
CA SER A 101 11.66 -7.01 21.41
C SER A 101 12.06 -6.64 19.97
N ILE A 102 11.94 -5.36 19.59
CA ILE A 102 12.36 -4.87 18.26
C ILE A 102 13.86 -5.04 18.08
N LEU A 103 14.67 -4.64 19.06
CA LEU A 103 16.12 -4.73 18.98
C LEU A 103 16.62 -6.19 18.94
N ALA A 104 15.95 -7.10 19.66
CA ALA A 104 16.24 -8.53 19.63
C ALA A 104 15.99 -9.11 18.24
N GLU A 105 14.87 -8.76 17.61
CA GLU A 105 14.54 -9.22 16.25
C GLU A 105 15.54 -8.66 15.22
N LEU A 106 15.89 -7.38 15.32
CA LEU A 106 16.91 -6.78 14.46
C LEU A 106 18.29 -7.43 14.64
N SER A 107 18.60 -7.89 15.85
CA SER A 107 19.85 -8.61 16.14
C SER A 107 19.81 -10.02 15.57
N SER A 108 18.71 -10.76 15.73
CA SER A 108 18.54 -12.11 15.16
C SER A 108 18.62 -12.11 13.65
N SER A 109 18.17 -11.03 13.01
CA SER A 109 18.18 -10.81 11.56
C SER A 109 19.52 -10.25 11.04
N GLY A 110 20.54 -10.05 11.89
CA GLY A 110 21.87 -9.61 11.51
C GLY A 110 22.02 -8.11 11.19
N PHE A 111 21.02 -7.29 11.55
CA PHE A 111 21.14 -5.84 11.42
C PHE A 111 21.92 -5.22 12.58
N LEU A 112 21.78 -5.78 13.77
CA LEU A 112 22.44 -5.31 14.97
C LEU A 112 23.26 -6.41 15.61
N ARG A 113 24.32 -6.02 16.29
CA ARG A 113 25.04 -6.86 17.24
C ARG A 113 24.78 -6.33 18.65
N SER A 114 24.37 -7.23 19.55
CA SER A 114 24.16 -6.89 20.95
C SER A 114 25.46 -6.96 21.73
N HIS A 115 25.57 -6.13 22.76
CA HIS A 115 26.56 -6.28 23.81
C HIS A 115 25.82 -6.59 25.12
N ASP A 116 25.61 -7.87 25.38
CA ASP A 116 24.68 -8.38 26.38
C ASP A 116 24.91 -7.87 27.80
N TYR A 117 26.17 -7.67 28.18
CA TYR A 117 26.50 -7.15 29.52
C TYR A 117 26.27 -5.65 29.70
N LYS A 118 26.00 -4.89 28.63
CA LYS A 118 25.93 -3.42 28.69
C LYS A 118 24.61 -2.86 28.21
N ASN A 119 23.66 -3.69 27.81
CA ASN A 119 22.40 -3.25 27.18
C ASN A 119 22.67 -2.23 26.06
N GLN A 120 23.59 -2.57 25.15
CA GLN A 120 24.04 -1.72 24.05
C GLN A 120 23.97 -2.47 22.74
N TYR A 121 23.66 -1.76 21.66
CA TYR A 121 23.56 -2.29 20.30
C TYR A 121 24.48 -1.52 19.36
N GLY A 122 25.17 -2.24 18.49
CA GLY A 122 26.00 -1.70 17.43
C GLY A 122 25.55 -2.20 16.06
N ALA A 123 26.01 -1.54 15.00
CA ALA A 123 25.73 -1.95 13.63
C ALA A 123 26.36 -3.32 13.30
N ASP A 124 25.64 -4.17 12.55
CA ASP A 124 26.14 -5.43 12.02
C ASP A 124 26.08 -5.40 10.47
N GLN A 125 26.46 -6.49 9.84
CA GLN A 125 26.70 -6.57 8.39
C GLN A 125 25.49 -6.13 7.55
N GLU A 126 24.28 -6.53 7.92
CA GLU A 126 23.07 -6.15 7.18
C GLU A 126 22.76 -4.67 7.31
N LEU A 127 23.01 -4.07 8.48
CA LEU A 127 22.85 -2.62 8.65
C LEU A 127 23.84 -1.84 7.79
N TYR A 128 25.12 -2.20 7.79
CA TYR A 128 26.09 -1.56 6.88
C TYR A 128 25.66 -1.68 5.43
N ARG A 129 25.12 -2.84 5.03
CA ARG A 129 24.65 -3.07 3.68
C ARG A 129 23.48 -2.13 3.30
N ILE A 130 22.47 -1.97 4.15
CA ILE A 130 21.33 -1.08 3.85
C ILE A 130 21.71 0.40 3.91
N VAL A 131 22.65 0.79 4.80
CA VAL A 131 23.20 2.14 4.85
C VAL A 131 23.93 2.48 3.56
N ASP A 132 24.81 1.59 3.13
CA ASP A 132 25.56 1.73 1.88
C ASP A 132 24.64 1.83 0.65
N MET A 133 23.53 1.10 0.64
CA MET A 133 22.50 1.17 -0.40
C MET A 133 21.60 2.39 -0.27
N LYS A 134 21.82 3.25 0.72
CA LYS A 134 21.02 4.45 1.05
C LYS A 134 19.54 4.14 1.32
N LEU A 135 19.20 2.91 1.68
CA LEU A 135 17.83 2.49 1.94
C LEU A 135 17.30 3.05 3.25
N ILE A 136 18.18 3.31 4.22
CA ILE A 136 17.84 3.81 5.55
C ILE A 136 17.37 5.28 5.55
N TYR A 137 17.72 6.05 4.53
CA TYR A 137 17.45 7.49 4.45
C TYR A 137 16.12 7.83 3.75
N GLY A 138 15.39 6.84 3.27
CA GLY A 138 14.11 7.05 2.59
C GLY A 138 12.97 7.23 3.59
N ASN A 139 12.27 8.37 3.51
CA ASN A 139 10.99 8.52 4.18
C ASN A 139 9.96 7.66 3.46
N PHE A 140 9.61 6.50 4.06
CA PHE A 140 8.41 5.73 3.75
C PHE A 140 8.26 5.17 2.32
N GLY A 141 8.30 3.87 2.20
CA GLY A 141 7.88 3.14 1.02
C GLY A 141 8.98 2.91 -0.01
N ILE A 142 9.88 1.98 0.30
CA ILE A 142 10.80 1.38 -0.69
C ILE A 142 10.02 0.66 -1.82
N GLY A 143 8.71 0.54 -1.69
CA GLY A 143 7.86 -0.15 -2.67
C GLY A 143 7.82 0.45 -4.08
N SER A 144 8.30 1.69 -4.27
CA SER A 144 8.36 2.33 -5.59
C SER A 144 9.76 2.42 -6.19
N GLN A 145 10.80 2.08 -5.44
CA GLN A 145 12.15 2.08 -5.98
C GLN A 145 12.46 0.73 -6.63
N THR A 146 12.93 0.79 -7.86
CA THR A 146 13.36 -0.39 -8.62
C THR A 146 14.86 -0.42 -8.81
N ILE A 147 15.39 -1.60 -9.05
CA ILE A 147 16.77 -1.82 -9.45
C ILE A 147 16.80 -2.63 -10.74
N ASN A 148 17.67 -2.23 -11.65
CA ASN A 148 17.81 -2.87 -12.93
C ASN A 148 18.40 -4.27 -12.81
N ILE A 149 17.96 -5.17 -13.68
CA ILE A 149 18.49 -6.53 -13.83
C ILE A 149 19.13 -6.67 -15.20
N TYR A 150 20.34 -7.21 -15.21
CA TYR A 150 21.14 -7.40 -16.41
C TYR A 150 21.56 -8.86 -16.60
N HIS A 151 21.69 -9.26 -17.87
CA HIS A 151 22.48 -10.42 -18.29
C HIS A 151 23.57 -9.94 -19.24
N GLY A 152 24.82 -9.99 -18.81
CA GLY A 152 25.91 -9.32 -19.48
C GLY A 152 25.64 -7.81 -19.59
N LYS A 153 25.60 -7.27 -20.82
CA LYS A 153 25.25 -5.87 -21.08
C LYS A 153 23.77 -5.63 -21.37
N LYS A 154 22.96 -6.69 -21.44
CA LYS A 154 21.54 -6.60 -21.79
C LYS A 154 20.69 -6.35 -20.55
N LEU A 155 19.95 -5.24 -20.56
CA LEU A 155 18.88 -5.00 -19.57
C LEU A 155 17.76 -6.02 -19.78
N LEU A 156 17.44 -6.79 -18.74
CA LEU A 156 16.33 -7.76 -18.75
C LEU A 156 15.03 -7.15 -18.21
N GLY A 157 15.14 -6.13 -17.35
CA GLY A 157 14.02 -5.45 -16.70
C GLY A 157 14.42 -4.89 -15.34
N GLU A 158 13.41 -4.64 -14.51
CA GLU A 158 13.57 -4.06 -13.19
C GLU A 158 12.83 -4.90 -12.14
N ILE A 159 13.33 -4.89 -10.90
CA ILE A 159 12.61 -5.45 -9.76
C ILE A 159 12.57 -4.45 -8.61
N PRO A 160 11.55 -4.52 -7.73
CA PRO A 160 11.51 -3.70 -6.55
C PRO A 160 12.76 -3.88 -5.68
N ILE A 161 13.31 -2.77 -5.20
CA ILE A 161 14.57 -2.75 -4.45
C ILE A 161 14.50 -3.58 -3.16
N ILE A 162 13.29 -3.80 -2.61
CA ILE A 162 13.04 -4.66 -1.44
C ILE A 162 13.59 -6.09 -1.63
N ASN A 163 13.65 -6.56 -2.87
CA ASN A 163 14.20 -7.89 -3.15
C ASN A 163 15.70 -8.00 -2.80
N LEU A 164 16.42 -6.88 -2.79
CA LEU A 164 17.84 -6.87 -2.41
C LEU A 164 18.09 -7.36 -0.98
N LEU A 165 17.12 -7.25 -0.08
CA LEU A 165 17.26 -7.77 1.28
C LEU A 165 17.40 -9.29 1.33
N ARG A 166 16.77 -9.97 0.37
CA ARG A 166 16.73 -11.43 0.27
C ARG A 166 17.78 -12.00 -0.71
N LEU A 167 18.28 -11.15 -1.61
CA LEU A 167 19.21 -11.59 -2.67
C LEU A 167 20.65 -11.49 -2.20
N ARG A 168 21.40 -12.53 -2.49
CA ARG A 168 22.84 -12.66 -2.26
C ARG A 168 23.51 -13.16 -3.55
N ARG A 169 24.81 -13.02 -3.65
CA ARG A 169 25.59 -13.69 -4.70
C ARG A 169 25.31 -15.19 -4.65
N ASN A 170 25.10 -15.80 -5.80
CA ASN A 170 24.68 -17.19 -6.00
C ASN A 170 23.21 -17.50 -5.64
N SER A 171 22.41 -16.53 -5.16
CA SER A 171 20.97 -16.75 -5.05
C SER A 171 20.37 -17.13 -6.39
N LYS A 172 19.44 -18.09 -6.39
CA LYS A 172 18.67 -18.45 -7.57
C LYS A 172 17.32 -17.76 -7.52
N ILE A 173 16.93 -17.15 -8.62
CA ILE A 173 15.67 -16.38 -8.72
C ILE A 173 14.89 -16.79 -9.97
N ARG A 174 13.58 -16.63 -9.92
CA ARG A 174 12.71 -16.74 -11.11
C ARG A 174 12.40 -15.35 -11.63
N PHE A 175 12.76 -15.07 -12.88
CA PHE A 175 12.52 -13.78 -13.52
C PHE A 175 12.18 -13.98 -15.00
N ALA A 176 11.14 -13.30 -15.49
CA ALA A 176 10.66 -13.38 -16.88
C ALA A 176 10.49 -14.84 -17.38
N GLY A 177 9.90 -15.71 -16.54
CA GLY A 177 9.62 -17.11 -16.87
C GLY A 177 10.83 -18.03 -16.91
N LYS A 178 12.03 -17.57 -16.53
CA LYS A 178 13.28 -18.35 -16.51
C LYS A 178 13.91 -18.34 -15.13
N CYS A 179 14.75 -19.36 -14.85
CA CYS A 179 15.57 -19.39 -13.64
C CYS A 179 16.93 -18.76 -13.91
N TRP A 180 17.37 -17.94 -12.95
CA TRP A 180 18.59 -17.18 -13.02
C TRP A 180 19.39 -17.32 -11.73
N ARG A 181 20.71 -17.26 -11.83
CA ARG A 181 21.62 -17.17 -10.70
C ARG A 181 22.18 -15.75 -10.59
N VAL A 182 22.14 -15.17 -9.41
CA VAL A 182 22.73 -13.86 -9.13
C VAL A 182 24.25 -13.97 -9.12
N ILE A 183 24.91 -13.32 -10.05
CA ILE A 183 26.38 -13.29 -10.17
C ILE A 183 26.96 -12.18 -9.34
N ASN A 184 26.38 -10.98 -9.47
CA ASN A 184 26.84 -9.81 -8.78
C ASN A 184 25.68 -8.85 -8.50
N ILE A 185 25.84 -8.06 -7.45
CA ILE A 185 24.92 -6.97 -7.07
C ILE A 185 25.77 -5.71 -6.96
N LEU A 186 25.68 -4.84 -7.96
CA LEU A 186 26.38 -3.54 -7.97
C LEU A 186 25.40 -2.45 -7.53
N LYS A 187 25.73 -1.77 -6.43
CA LYS A 187 24.85 -0.86 -5.69
C LYS A 187 24.26 0.27 -6.54
N SER A 188 25.02 0.79 -7.50
CA SER A 188 24.62 1.92 -8.35
C SER A 188 24.14 1.51 -9.75
N GLU A 189 24.39 0.28 -10.16
CA GLU A 189 24.16 -0.15 -11.54
C GLU A 189 23.03 -1.17 -11.67
N GLY A 190 23.00 -2.20 -10.80
CA GLY A 190 21.99 -3.23 -10.89
C GLY A 190 22.43 -4.62 -10.43
N ILE A 191 21.61 -5.60 -10.73
CA ILE A 191 21.82 -7.00 -10.45
C ILE A 191 22.19 -7.72 -11.73
N TYR A 192 23.32 -8.43 -11.72
CA TYR A 192 23.79 -9.20 -12.86
C TYR A 192 23.47 -10.68 -12.68
N LEU A 193 22.84 -11.26 -13.69
CA LEU A 193 22.31 -12.61 -13.69
C LEU A 193 22.94 -13.47 -14.78
N ASP A 194 23.12 -14.77 -14.49
CA ASP A 194 23.36 -15.81 -15.50
C ASP A 194 22.22 -16.81 -15.52
N PRO A 195 21.89 -17.36 -16.69
CA PRO A 195 20.91 -18.43 -16.79
C PRO A 195 21.32 -19.65 -15.93
N THR A 196 20.36 -20.26 -15.27
CA THR A 196 20.59 -21.51 -14.52
C THR A 196 19.46 -22.50 -14.83
N PRO A 197 19.73 -23.82 -14.78
CA PRO A 197 18.68 -24.81 -14.91
C PRO A 197 17.58 -24.60 -13.87
N SER A 198 16.35 -25.00 -14.23
CA SER A 198 15.22 -24.95 -13.30
C SER A 198 15.52 -25.81 -12.07
N THR A 199 15.22 -25.30 -10.89
CA THR A 199 15.46 -25.92 -9.59
C THR A 199 14.32 -25.55 -8.64
N THR A 200 14.11 -26.36 -7.62
CA THR A 200 13.10 -26.11 -6.57
C THR A 200 13.55 -25.07 -5.55
N ASP A 201 14.87 -24.85 -5.42
CA ASP A 201 15.44 -23.87 -4.49
C ASP A 201 15.60 -22.52 -5.21
N VAL A 202 14.49 -21.80 -5.35
CA VAL A 202 14.41 -20.49 -6.04
C VAL A 202 13.74 -19.50 -5.14
N ILE A 203 14.35 -18.33 -4.99
CA ILE A 203 13.74 -17.19 -4.30
C ILE A 203 12.71 -16.58 -5.25
N ASP A 204 11.44 -16.61 -4.85
CA ASP A 204 10.41 -15.87 -5.56
C ASP A 204 10.56 -14.38 -5.27
N LEU A 205 10.68 -13.60 -6.33
CA LEU A 205 10.81 -12.16 -6.24
C LEU A 205 9.47 -11.56 -5.84
N THR A 206 9.51 -10.65 -4.89
CA THR A 206 8.35 -9.83 -4.57
C THR A 206 8.23 -8.74 -5.63
N TYR A 207 7.27 -8.86 -6.51
CA TYR A 207 6.85 -7.77 -7.38
C TYR A 207 5.77 -7.01 -6.62
N GLY A 208 5.92 -5.72 -6.46
CA GLY A 208 4.83 -4.84 -6.04
C GLY A 208 3.77 -4.73 -7.15
N GLY A 209 3.23 -5.86 -7.57
CA GLY A 209 2.41 -5.97 -8.76
C GLY A 209 0.96 -6.37 -8.53
N ASN A 210 0.54 -6.60 -7.30
CA ASN A 210 -0.86 -6.43 -6.97
C ASN A 210 -1.08 -4.92 -6.92
N ALA A 211 -2.08 -4.42 -7.64
CA ALA A 211 -2.45 -3.02 -7.63
C ALA A 211 -2.33 -2.52 -6.18
N ILE A 212 -1.45 -1.53 -5.96
CA ILE A 212 -1.25 -0.97 -4.62
C ILE A 212 -2.64 -0.60 -4.13
N PRO A 213 -3.10 -1.15 -2.99
CA PRO A 213 -4.41 -0.83 -2.48
C PRO A 213 -4.50 0.69 -2.40
N SER A 214 -5.49 1.26 -3.05
CA SER A 214 -5.66 2.70 -2.97
C SER A 214 -6.12 3.06 -1.57
N ASP A 215 -5.58 4.14 -1.03
CA ASP A 215 -5.96 4.69 0.26
C ASP A 215 -7.50 4.78 0.36
N PRO A 216 -8.14 4.22 1.39
CA PRO A 216 -9.59 4.25 1.56
C PRO A 216 -10.19 5.65 1.43
N PHE A 217 -9.50 6.67 1.93
CA PHE A 217 -9.89 8.07 1.76
C PHE A 217 -10.00 8.47 0.29
N VAL A 218 -9.01 8.11 -0.53
CA VAL A 218 -8.98 8.46 -1.96
C VAL A 218 -10.11 7.76 -2.71
N ILE A 219 -10.35 6.49 -2.42
CA ILE A 219 -11.42 5.71 -3.05
C ILE A 219 -12.79 6.24 -2.65
N ASN A 220 -13.02 6.49 -1.37
CA ASN A 220 -14.28 7.06 -0.91
C ASN A 220 -14.51 8.46 -1.52
N ARG A 221 -13.46 9.29 -1.58
CA ARG A 221 -13.52 10.60 -2.23
C ARG A 221 -13.83 10.50 -3.73
N THR A 222 -13.30 9.48 -4.41
CA THR A 222 -13.64 9.21 -5.80
C THR A 222 -15.14 8.93 -5.95
N TRP A 223 -15.72 8.13 -5.06
CA TRP A 223 -17.16 7.87 -5.03
C TRP A 223 -17.98 9.15 -4.79
N GLU A 224 -17.58 9.97 -3.82
CA GLU A 224 -18.21 11.27 -3.56
C GLU A 224 -18.14 12.20 -4.77
N LEU A 225 -17.00 12.25 -5.46
CA LEU A 225 -16.85 13.06 -6.67
C LEU A 225 -17.75 12.61 -7.80
N LEU A 226 -17.92 11.30 -8.01
CA LEU A 226 -18.83 10.76 -9.03
C LEU A 226 -20.28 11.20 -8.83
N HIS A 227 -20.68 11.53 -7.59
CA HIS A 227 -21.99 12.06 -7.26
C HIS A 227 -22.02 13.59 -7.11
N SER A 228 -20.86 14.24 -7.24
CA SER A 228 -20.72 15.69 -7.15
C SER A 228 -20.98 16.34 -8.51
N LYS A 229 -21.62 17.52 -8.50
CA LYS A 229 -21.75 18.38 -9.69
C LYS A 229 -20.47 19.19 -9.98
N ASN A 230 -19.47 19.13 -9.10
CA ASN A 230 -18.33 20.05 -9.09
C ASN A 230 -17.00 19.36 -9.45
N ILE A 231 -17.01 18.33 -10.29
CA ILE A 231 -15.74 17.76 -10.78
C ILE A 231 -15.11 18.79 -11.74
N PRO A 232 -13.84 19.16 -11.53
CA PRO A 232 -13.13 20.04 -12.44
C PRO A 232 -12.76 19.29 -13.73
N ILE A 233 -13.72 19.17 -14.65
CA ILE A 233 -13.58 18.40 -15.91
C ILE A 233 -12.39 18.88 -16.74
N ASN A 234 -12.04 20.16 -16.64
CA ASN A 234 -10.93 20.78 -17.36
C ASN A 234 -9.52 20.28 -16.98
N ILE A 235 -9.39 19.55 -15.88
CA ILE A 235 -8.10 18.93 -15.50
C ILE A 235 -7.75 17.68 -16.34
N PHE A 236 -8.74 17.08 -17.00
CA PHE A 236 -8.53 15.89 -17.81
C PHE A 236 -8.13 16.22 -19.25
N SER A 237 -7.41 15.31 -19.91
CA SER A 237 -7.21 15.38 -21.35
C SER A 237 -8.57 15.31 -22.09
N ARG A 238 -8.63 15.85 -23.33
CA ARG A 238 -9.88 15.93 -24.11
C ARG A 238 -10.60 14.59 -24.26
N ASP A 239 -9.85 13.50 -24.43
CA ASP A 239 -10.41 12.16 -24.60
C ASP A 239 -10.97 11.61 -23.28
N LEU A 240 -10.27 11.84 -22.17
CA LEU A 240 -10.76 11.48 -20.84
C LEU A 240 -11.96 12.33 -20.42
N GLN A 241 -12.03 13.62 -20.80
CA GLN A 241 -13.18 14.48 -20.48
C GLN A 241 -14.48 13.86 -20.96
N LYS A 242 -14.54 13.40 -22.23
CA LYS A 242 -15.74 12.77 -22.78
C LYS A 242 -16.17 11.53 -21.99
N LYS A 243 -15.20 10.68 -21.65
CA LYS A 243 -15.46 9.45 -20.87
C LYS A 243 -15.93 9.75 -19.46
N VAL A 244 -15.29 10.74 -18.80
CA VAL A 244 -15.67 11.18 -17.45
C VAL A 244 -17.08 11.76 -17.44
N VAL A 245 -17.42 12.65 -18.39
CA VAL A 245 -18.76 13.23 -18.49
C VAL A 245 -19.81 12.15 -18.69
N ALA A 246 -19.61 11.23 -19.63
CA ALA A 246 -20.54 10.14 -19.88
C ALA A 246 -20.73 9.25 -18.62
N LEU A 247 -19.66 8.95 -17.89
CA LEU A 247 -19.73 8.19 -16.66
C LEU A 247 -20.51 8.94 -15.57
N LEU A 248 -20.27 10.23 -15.41
CA LEU A 248 -20.96 11.07 -14.41
C LEU A 248 -22.46 11.15 -14.68
N GLU A 249 -22.85 11.42 -15.92
CA GLU A 249 -24.25 11.50 -16.32
C GLU A 249 -24.96 10.16 -16.08
N GLU A 250 -24.30 9.06 -16.38
CA GLU A 250 -24.86 7.74 -16.17
C GLU A 250 -24.98 7.39 -14.67
N ILE A 251 -23.93 7.59 -13.87
CA ILE A 251 -23.97 7.30 -12.44
C ILE A 251 -25.06 8.11 -11.76
N GLN A 252 -25.11 9.41 -12.00
CA GLN A 252 -26.11 10.30 -11.39
C GLN A 252 -27.55 9.94 -11.79
N ARG A 253 -27.72 9.36 -12.97
CA ARG A 253 -29.02 8.85 -13.44
C ARG A 253 -29.39 7.50 -12.80
N ILE A 254 -28.42 6.62 -12.56
CA ILE A 254 -28.62 5.24 -12.12
C ILE A 254 -28.74 5.14 -10.61
N CYS A 255 -27.87 5.80 -9.86
CA CYS A 255 -27.78 5.63 -8.41
C CYS A 255 -27.48 6.93 -7.67
N SER A 256 -27.90 6.96 -6.42
CA SER A 256 -27.49 7.98 -5.45
C SER A 256 -26.24 7.54 -4.68
N ILE A 257 -25.61 8.48 -3.96
CA ILE A 257 -24.41 8.22 -3.15
C ILE A 257 -24.62 7.11 -2.10
N ASN A 258 -25.86 6.92 -1.62
CA ASN A 258 -26.22 5.92 -0.63
C ASN A 258 -26.74 4.62 -1.26
N GLN A 259 -26.40 4.35 -2.50
CA GLN A 259 -26.77 3.13 -3.20
C GLN A 259 -25.52 2.41 -3.71
N ILE A 260 -25.56 1.07 -3.71
CA ILE A 260 -24.51 0.22 -4.25
C ILE A 260 -24.98 -0.31 -5.61
N PRO A 261 -24.40 0.21 -6.72
CA PRO A 261 -24.67 -0.35 -8.04
C PRO A 261 -24.23 -1.80 -8.10
N THR A 262 -25.10 -2.65 -8.64
CA THR A 262 -24.88 -4.09 -8.66
C THR A 262 -25.26 -4.66 -10.01
N VAL A 263 -24.45 -5.57 -10.52
CA VAL A 263 -24.74 -6.32 -11.73
C VAL A 263 -24.60 -7.81 -11.45
N LYS A 264 -25.42 -8.60 -12.09
CA LYS A 264 -25.29 -10.06 -12.10
C LYS A 264 -24.78 -10.48 -13.48
N ILE A 265 -23.61 -11.13 -13.51
CA ILE A 265 -23.01 -11.69 -14.72
C ILE A 265 -22.84 -13.17 -14.46
N GLU A 266 -23.53 -14.01 -15.24
CA GLU A 266 -23.58 -15.45 -15.02
C GLU A 266 -23.99 -15.79 -13.58
N ASP A 267 -23.13 -16.51 -12.84
CA ASP A 267 -23.35 -16.89 -11.45
C ASP A 267 -22.71 -15.92 -10.43
N MET A 268 -22.11 -14.83 -10.92
CA MET A 268 -21.43 -13.85 -10.08
C MET A 268 -22.24 -12.57 -9.94
N ILE A 269 -22.25 -12.03 -8.72
CA ILE A 269 -22.82 -10.73 -8.39
C ILE A 269 -21.66 -9.78 -8.10
N ILE A 270 -21.61 -8.68 -8.83
CA ILE A 270 -20.57 -7.64 -8.68
C ILE A 270 -21.22 -6.43 -8.01
N TYR A 271 -20.72 -6.07 -6.85
CA TYR A 271 -21.10 -4.88 -6.09
C TYR A 271 -20.05 -3.79 -6.27
N PHE A 272 -20.41 -2.65 -6.82
CA PHE A 272 -19.52 -1.50 -6.97
C PHE A 272 -19.52 -0.65 -5.71
N THR A 273 -18.71 -1.04 -4.76
CA THR A 273 -18.68 -0.49 -3.39
C THR A 273 -17.85 0.78 -3.27
N PHE A 274 -16.82 0.96 -4.07
CA PHE A 274 -15.81 2.01 -3.89
C PHE A 274 -15.32 2.10 -2.45
N ALA A 275 -14.94 0.95 -1.89
CA ALA A 275 -14.56 0.85 -0.48
C ALA A 275 -13.05 0.61 -0.25
N GLY A 276 -12.30 0.33 -1.32
CA GLY A 276 -10.92 -0.12 -1.22
C GLY A 276 -10.83 -1.65 -1.07
N SER A 277 -9.76 -2.22 -1.59
CA SER A 277 -9.59 -3.68 -1.68
C SER A 277 -9.60 -4.34 -0.30
N LEU A 278 -9.00 -3.72 0.71
CA LEU A 278 -8.93 -4.27 2.05
C LEU A 278 -10.31 -4.29 2.73
N VAL A 279 -11.10 -3.22 2.62
CA VAL A 279 -12.47 -3.17 3.17
C VAL A 279 -13.37 -4.15 2.43
N ASN A 280 -13.30 -4.22 1.10
CA ASN A 280 -14.05 -5.18 0.30
C ASN A 280 -13.72 -6.63 0.70
N ARG A 281 -12.45 -6.92 0.94
CA ARG A 281 -12.03 -8.24 1.42
C ARG A 281 -12.58 -8.55 2.81
N ALA A 282 -12.52 -7.59 3.73
CA ALA A 282 -13.09 -7.74 5.08
C ALA A 282 -14.58 -8.05 5.02
N VAL A 283 -15.33 -7.32 4.19
CA VAL A 283 -16.77 -7.56 3.98
C VAL A 283 -17.02 -8.96 3.39
N GLY A 284 -16.23 -9.37 2.39
CA GLY A 284 -16.31 -10.71 1.82
C GLY A 284 -16.14 -11.81 2.87
N LEU A 285 -15.09 -11.71 3.69
CA LEU A 285 -14.82 -12.64 4.80
C LEU A 285 -15.94 -12.63 5.83
N TYR A 286 -16.36 -11.46 6.29
CA TYR A 286 -17.41 -11.30 7.29
C TYR A 286 -18.75 -11.95 6.87
N THR A 287 -19.05 -11.90 5.58
CA THR A 287 -20.28 -12.52 5.05
C THR A 287 -20.16 -14.03 4.84
N GLY A 288 -19.08 -14.65 5.30
CA GLY A 288 -18.84 -16.09 5.18
C GLY A 288 -18.63 -16.59 3.75
N LYS A 289 -18.25 -15.69 2.84
CA LYS A 289 -17.97 -16.09 1.45
C LYS A 289 -16.57 -16.69 1.36
N THR A 290 -16.49 -17.88 0.77
CA THR A 290 -15.21 -18.56 0.53
C THR A 290 -14.66 -18.30 -0.87
N ASP A 291 -15.56 -17.97 -1.81
CA ASP A 291 -15.21 -17.67 -3.20
C ASP A 291 -15.67 -16.25 -3.55
N PHE A 292 -14.77 -15.31 -3.37
CA PHE A 292 -14.98 -13.91 -3.73
C PHE A 292 -13.71 -13.28 -4.31
N LYS A 293 -13.90 -12.24 -5.13
CA LYS A 293 -12.84 -11.35 -5.59
C LYS A 293 -13.11 -9.94 -5.08
N ALA A 294 -12.05 -9.29 -4.60
CA ALA A 294 -12.12 -7.96 -4.04
C ALA A 294 -11.03 -7.08 -4.67
N ASP A 295 -11.43 -5.94 -5.21
CA ASP A 295 -10.55 -4.89 -5.68
C ASP A 295 -10.90 -3.54 -5.03
N ASN A 296 -10.29 -2.44 -5.47
CA ASN A 296 -10.50 -1.13 -4.87
C ASN A 296 -11.93 -0.60 -5.04
N ILE A 297 -12.63 -1.01 -6.09
CA ILE A 297 -13.95 -0.47 -6.46
C ILE A 297 -15.07 -1.48 -6.35
N SER A 298 -14.75 -2.79 -6.33
CA SER A 298 -15.76 -3.84 -6.40
C SER A 298 -15.52 -5.01 -5.46
N LEU A 299 -16.63 -5.67 -5.11
CA LEU A 299 -16.68 -6.96 -4.45
C LEU A 299 -17.52 -7.90 -5.30
N GLN A 300 -16.94 -9.01 -5.73
CA GLN A 300 -17.59 -10.03 -6.57
C GLN A 300 -17.81 -11.29 -5.74
N VAL A 301 -19.03 -11.80 -5.73
CA VAL A 301 -19.44 -12.97 -4.95
C VAL A 301 -20.42 -13.85 -5.72
N SER A 302 -20.50 -15.14 -5.40
CA SER A 302 -21.42 -16.09 -6.02
C SER A 302 -22.86 -16.03 -5.46
N SER A 303 -23.06 -15.39 -4.30
CA SER A 303 -24.38 -15.30 -3.67
C SER A 303 -24.60 -13.93 -3.01
N PRO A 304 -25.87 -13.45 -2.88
CA PRO A 304 -26.17 -12.13 -2.39
C PRO A 304 -25.60 -11.83 -1.00
N ILE A 305 -25.28 -10.55 -0.77
CA ILE A 305 -24.85 -10.01 0.51
C ILE A 305 -25.99 -9.26 1.16
N ASN A 306 -26.21 -9.52 2.45
CA ASN A 306 -27.08 -8.67 3.27
C ASN A 306 -26.26 -7.50 3.83
N TRP A 307 -26.32 -6.36 3.16
CA TRP A 307 -25.52 -5.17 3.53
C TRP A 307 -25.90 -4.59 4.89
N THR A 308 -27.15 -4.73 5.33
CA THR A 308 -27.59 -4.23 6.65
C THR A 308 -27.01 -5.04 7.82
N SER A 309 -26.48 -6.23 7.56
CA SER A 309 -25.76 -7.02 8.56
C SER A 309 -24.28 -6.67 8.68
N ILE A 310 -23.74 -5.85 7.77
CA ILE A 310 -22.33 -5.45 7.82
C ILE A 310 -22.13 -4.48 8.99
N PRO A 311 -21.20 -4.78 9.92
CA PRO A 311 -20.92 -3.89 11.04
C PRO A 311 -20.26 -2.59 10.57
N ASN A 312 -20.62 -1.49 11.20
CA ASN A 312 -20.00 -0.19 11.00
C ASN A 312 -18.78 0.05 11.89
N ASP A 313 -18.57 -0.84 12.88
CA ASP A 313 -17.39 -0.80 13.76
C ASP A 313 -16.28 -1.72 13.22
N PRO A 314 -15.09 -1.15 12.89
CA PRO A 314 -13.95 -1.93 12.41
C PRO A 314 -13.49 -3.05 13.34
N LEU A 315 -13.72 -2.95 14.66
CA LEU A 315 -13.36 -3.98 15.63
C LEU A 315 -14.16 -5.28 15.46
N ARG A 316 -15.35 -5.21 14.85
CA ARG A 316 -16.16 -6.40 14.57
C ARG A 316 -15.57 -7.34 13.52
N PHE A 317 -14.45 -6.95 12.91
CA PHE A 317 -13.69 -7.76 11.96
C PHE A 317 -12.47 -8.44 12.60
N GLU A 318 -12.33 -8.44 13.93
CA GLU A 318 -11.14 -8.93 14.64
C GLU A 318 -10.78 -10.39 14.31
N GLU A 319 -11.77 -11.27 14.14
CA GLU A 319 -11.55 -12.67 13.75
C GLU A 319 -10.89 -12.85 12.38
N PHE A 320 -11.01 -11.83 11.50
CA PHE A 320 -10.43 -11.84 10.16
C PHE A 320 -9.09 -11.12 10.06
N PHE A 321 -8.63 -10.46 11.12
CA PHE A 321 -7.38 -9.70 11.08
C PHE A 321 -6.17 -10.52 10.64
N PRO A 322 -5.96 -11.78 11.03
CA PRO A 322 -4.85 -12.57 10.54
C PRO A 322 -4.87 -12.72 9.01
N VAL A 323 -6.01 -13.05 8.43
CA VAL A 323 -6.16 -13.22 6.97
C VAL A 323 -6.03 -11.89 6.23
N LEU A 324 -6.55 -10.79 6.80
CA LEU A 324 -6.43 -9.45 6.25
C LEU A 324 -4.97 -8.97 6.29
N PHE A 325 -4.26 -9.25 7.38
CA PHE A 325 -2.85 -8.93 7.54
C PHE A 325 -1.98 -9.67 6.52
N GLU A 326 -2.15 -10.98 6.37
CA GLU A 326 -1.42 -11.78 5.38
C GLU A 326 -1.66 -11.29 3.94
N SER A 327 -2.86 -10.82 3.66
CA SER A 327 -3.21 -10.28 2.35
C SER A 327 -2.75 -8.84 2.12
N ASN A 328 -2.27 -8.15 3.16
CA ASN A 328 -1.82 -6.77 3.07
C ASN A 328 -0.41 -6.69 2.47
N SER A 329 -0.33 -6.27 1.22
CA SER A 329 0.93 -6.09 0.50
C SER A 329 1.67 -4.77 0.81
N GLU A 330 1.06 -3.88 1.60
CA GLU A 330 1.57 -2.51 1.82
C GLU A 330 2.62 -2.39 2.92
N GLN A 331 3.03 -3.49 3.54
CA GLN A 331 4.04 -3.42 4.59
C GLN A 331 5.36 -2.85 4.08
N SER A 332 5.85 -1.82 4.78
CA SER A 332 7.18 -1.29 4.55
C SER A 332 8.24 -2.35 4.91
N ILE A 333 9.45 -2.16 4.37
CA ILE A 333 10.59 -3.01 4.73
C ILE A 333 10.84 -3.02 6.26
N TYR A 334 10.66 -1.89 6.91
CA TYR A 334 10.90 -1.75 8.34
C TYR A 334 9.81 -2.43 9.18
N GLN A 335 8.58 -2.47 8.69
CA GLN A 335 7.52 -3.29 9.30
C GLN A 335 7.85 -4.78 9.19
N LYS A 336 8.34 -5.24 8.04
CA LYS A 336 8.75 -6.64 7.84
C LYS A 336 9.96 -7.09 8.68
N MET A 337 10.71 -6.14 9.23
CA MET A 337 11.82 -6.40 10.16
C MET A 337 11.37 -6.49 11.62
N LEU A 338 10.11 -6.25 11.92
CA LEU A 338 9.56 -6.34 13.27
C LEU A 338 9.22 -7.79 13.63
N PRO A 339 9.17 -8.14 14.93
CA PRO A 339 8.49 -9.35 15.40
C PRO A 339 7.06 -9.42 14.87
N LEU A 340 6.60 -10.61 14.49
CA LEU A 340 5.29 -10.80 13.84
C LEU A 340 4.14 -10.17 14.63
N HIS A 341 4.11 -10.37 15.95
CA HIS A 341 3.06 -9.80 16.82
C HIS A 341 3.01 -8.27 16.83
N LEU A 342 4.13 -7.58 16.58
CA LEU A 342 4.16 -6.12 16.45
C LEU A 342 3.73 -5.66 15.05
N GLN A 343 4.05 -6.45 14.01
CA GLN A 343 3.53 -6.19 12.67
C GLN A 343 2.00 -6.27 12.63
N GLU A 344 1.43 -7.33 13.22
CA GLU A 344 -0.02 -7.53 13.33
C GLU A 344 -0.66 -6.40 14.16
N ARG A 345 -0.06 -6.05 15.32
CA ARG A 345 -0.57 -4.98 16.18
C ARG A 345 -0.59 -3.64 15.47
N GLU A 346 0.46 -3.28 14.70
CA GLU A 346 0.51 -2.04 13.92
C GLU A 346 -0.59 -2.04 12.84
N PHE A 347 -0.79 -3.17 12.16
CA PHE A 347 -1.85 -3.34 11.17
C PHE A 347 -3.24 -3.16 11.79
N ILE A 348 -3.52 -3.83 12.91
CA ILE A 348 -4.81 -3.75 13.61
C ILE A 348 -5.09 -2.32 14.07
N GLN A 349 -4.09 -1.65 14.65
CA GLN A 349 -4.25 -0.26 15.07
C GLN A 349 -4.53 0.67 13.90
N HIS A 350 -3.85 0.47 12.77
CA HIS A 350 -4.12 1.24 11.56
C HIS A 350 -5.56 1.04 11.10
N TRP A 351 -6.02 -0.21 11.01
CA TRP A 351 -7.39 -0.55 10.62
C TRP A 351 -8.43 0.09 11.53
N VAL A 352 -8.27 -0.04 12.85
CA VAL A 352 -9.26 0.42 13.83
C VAL A 352 -9.28 1.94 13.98
N LYS A 353 -8.11 2.59 13.88
CA LYS A 353 -7.96 4.05 14.10
C LYS A 353 -8.13 4.89 12.84
N ASP A 354 -8.27 4.27 11.68
CA ASP A 354 -8.58 4.99 10.43
C ASP A 354 -10.09 5.27 10.35
N LYS A 355 -10.49 6.51 10.62
CA LYS A 355 -11.89 6.94 10.60
C LYS A 355 -12.53 6.84 9.20
N GLU A 356 -11.72 6.79 8.15
CA GLU A 356 -12.26 6.60 6.79
C GLU A 356 -12.81 5.19 6.61
N ILE A 357 -12.17 4.17 7.21
CA ILE A 357 -12.70 2.81 7.21
C ILE A 357 -14.07 2.75 7.90
N SER A 358 -14.20 3.37 9.08
CA SER A 358 -15.49 3.47 9.78
C SER A 358 -16.56 4.18 8.96
N LYS A 359 -16.21 5.29 8.28
CA LYS A 359 -17.15 6.01 7.39
C LYS A 359 -17.61 5.13 6.23
N ILE A 360 -16.67 4.42 5.59
CA ILE A 360 -16.98 3.52 4.47
C ILE A 360 -17.89 2.37 4.94
N LEU A 361 -17.55 1.72 6.04
CA LEU A 361 -18.38 0.64 6.61
C LEU A 361 -19.78 1.13 6.95
N ASN A 362 -19.90 2.32 7.57
CA ASN A 362 -21.20 2.93 7.87
C ASN A 362 -21.99 3.25 6.59
N ARG A 363 -21.35 3.80 5.55
CA ARG A 363 -21.98 4.01 4.24
C ARG A 363 -22.49 2.70 3.66
N LEU A 364 -21.67 1.65 3.64
CA LEU A 364 -22.04 0.36 3.08
C LEU A 364 -23.22 -0.29 3.82
N SER A 365 -23.21 -0.28 5.16
CA SER A 365 -24.27 -0.87 5.99
C SER A 365 -25.64 -0.16 5.84
N GLN A 366 -25.62 1.12 5.47
CA GLN A 366 -26.83 1.93 5.25
C GLN A 366 -27.26 2.00 3.79
N SER A 367 -26.45 1.46 2.87
CA SER A 367 -26.73 1.56 1.44
C SER A 367 -27.79 0.56 0.97
N ASN A 368 -28.65 1.02 0.05
CA ASN A 368 -29.56 0.15 -0.69
C ASN A 368 -28.88 -0.35 -1.97
N ILE A 369 -29.22 -1.59 -2.37
CA ILE A 369 -28.73 -2.16 -3.62
C ILE A 369 -29.59 -1.63 -4.78
N ILE A 370 -28.92 -1.24 -5.87
CA ILE A 370 -29.58 -0.95 -7.13
C ILE A 370 -29.01 -1.82 -8.24
N GLN A 371 -29.87 -2.58 -8.88
CA GLN A 371 -29.46 -3.42 -10.02
C GLN A 371 -29.32 -2.56 -11.28
N ILE A 372 -28.18 -2.67 -11.93
CA ILE A 372 -27.87 -2.01 -13.19
C ILE A 372 -27.92 -3.00 -14.35
N LYS A 373 -28.20 -2.50 -15.57
CA LYS A 373 -28.26 -3.34 -16.77
C LYS A 373 -26.85 -3.64 -17.29
N ASP A 374 -26.63 -4.85 -17.80
CA ASP A 374 -25.34 -5.29 -18.37
C ASP A 374 -24.83 -4.41 -19.51
N SER A 375 -25.72 -3.74 -20.23
CA SER A 375 -25.40 -2.85 -21.34
C SER A 375 -25.01 -1.45 -20.93
N SER A 376 -24.90 -1.17 -19.61
CA SER A 376 -24.59 0.17 -19.13
C SER A 376 -23.16 0.61 -19.53
N ILE A 377 -22.99 1.89 -19.82
CA ILE A 377 -21.68 2.50 -20.09
C ILE A 377 -20.79 2.36 -18.84
N PHE A 378 -21.40 2.48 -17.66
CA PHE A 378 -20.76 2.28 -16.37
C PHE A 378 -20.00 0.96 -16.30
N LEU A 379 -20.62 -0.17 -16.68
CA LEU A 379 -19.96 -1.47 -16.69
C LEU A 379 -18.82 -1.53 -17.73
N LYS A 380 -19.06 -1.03 -18.93
CA LYS A 380 -18.03 -1.02 -19.99
C LYS A 380 -16.79 -0.22 -19.58
N ILE A 381 -16.97 0.80 -18.77
CA ILE A 381 -15.89 1.69 -18.33
C ILE A 381 -15.17 1.13 -17.10
N LEU A 382 -15.89 0.45 -16.19
CA LEU A 382 -15.29 -0.07 -14.94
C LEU A 382 -14.70 -1.47 -15.09
N LEU A 383 -15.14 -2.24 -16.07
CA LEU A 383 -14.66 -3.61 -16.33
C LEU A 383 -13.71 -3.70 -17.53
N SER A 384 -13.49 -2.59 -18.26
CA SER A 384 -12.49 -2.48 -19.33
C SER A 384 -11.11 -2.16 -18.81
#